data_f23bd2debd1d329950284c4ffc9d5270
#
_entry.id   f23bd2debd1d329950284c4ffc9d5270
#
_cell.length_a   1.000
_cell.length_b   1.000
_cell.length_c   1.000
_cell.angle_alpha   90.00
_cell.angle_beta   90.00
_cell.angle_gamma   90.00
#
_symmetry.space_group_name_H-M   'P 1'
#
loop_
_entity.id
_entity.type
_entity.pdbx_description
1 polymer ?
#
loop_
_entity_poly.entity_id
_entity_poly.type
_entity_poly.pdbx_seq_one_letter_code
_entity_poly.pdbx_strand_id
1 'polypeptide(L)'
;MRQQSSVARLLASVAAAAILAVGLGSCQTMSDITGSISSKSDASPDPDPRRTAETYGERYRANPKDADAALKYGQALRATGQRTQAVAVLEQATIAHPGNKPLLAGYGRALADNGNFQQAFDVLTRAHSPDNPDWRILSVQGTTLDQLGRHDEARNYYASALKIVPEEPSVLSNLGLSYVLSRDLPKAEEVLRRAFANTRADARVRQNLGLVVGLQGRFAEAETIVKADLPANEAAANVAYLKQMLSRKDNPKVGAGTVPVASLSAVPTGR
;
A
#
# COMPACT_ATOMS: atom_id res chain seq x y z
N MET A 1 38.82 0.63 6.24
CA MET A 1 37.67 -0.02 5.64
C MET A 1 36.46 0.00 6.61
N ARG A 2 35.86 1.18 6.88
CA ARG A 2 34.71 1.29 7.82
C ARG A 2 33.89 2.57 7.52
N GLN A 3 33.42 2.77 6.28
CA GLN A 3 32.55 3.94 5.96
C GLN A 3 31.44 3.64 4.94
N GLN A 4 31.20 2.38 4.58
CA GLN A 4 30.16 2.05 3.58
C GLN A 4 28.80 1.68 4.15
N SER A 5 28.65 1.48 5.47
CA SER A 5 27.42 0.99 6.08
C SER A 5 26.36 2.08 6.39
N SER A 6 26.78 3.34 6.51
CA SER A 6 25.85 4.43 6.91
C SER A 6 25.03 4.98 5.73
N VAL A 7 25.59 4.99 4.54
CA VAL A 7 24.95 5.55 3.34
C VAL A 7 23.84 4.62 2.81
N ALA A 8 24.02 3.30 2.98
CA ALA A 8 23.01 2.32 2.55
C ALA A 8 21.72 2.39 3.37
N ARG A 9 21.81 2.71 4.67
CA ARG A 9 20.63 2.82 5.55
C ARG A 9 19.79 4.08 5.29
N LEU A 10 20.45 5.19 4.92
CA LEU A 10 19.74 6.43 4.61
C LEU A 10 18.98 6.37 3.27
N LEU A 11 19.46 5.59 2.30
CA LEU A 11 18.83 5.46 0.98
C LEU A 11 17.59 4.55 0.99
N ALA A 12 17.54 3.55 1.87
CA ALA A 12 16.36 2.70 2.04
C ALA A 12 15.17 3.48 2.61
N SER A 13 15.44 4.42 3.54
CA SER A 13 14.39 5.23 4.18
C SER A 13 13.74 6.23 3.23
N VAL A 14 14.47 6.76 2.25
CA VAL A 14 13.94 7.78 1.31
C VAL A 14 13.07 7.14 0.23
N ALA A 15 13.42 5.95 -0.26
CA ALA A 15 12.61 5.24 -1.25
C ALA A 15 11.26 4.77 -0.67
N ALA A 16 11.26 4.29 0.58
CA ALA A 16 10.03 3.88 1.27
C ALA A 16 9.09 5.06 1.55
N ALA A 17 9.64 6.23 1.90
CA ALA A 17 8.84 7.43 2.16
C ALA A 17 8.18 8.00 0.88
N ALA A 18 8.84 7.92 -0.27
CA ALA A 18 8.29 8.38 -1.55
C ALA A 18 7.10 7.51 -2.01
N ILE A 19 7.14 6.20 -1.77
CA ILE A 19 6.05 5.26 -2.12
C ILE A 19 4.82 5.48 -1.24
N LEU A 20 4.99 5.89 0.02
CA LEU A 20 3.89 6.16 0.95
C LEU A 20 3.21 7.53 0.71
N ALA A 21 3.91 8.51 0.15
CA ALA A 21 3.37 9.86 -0.06
C ALA A 21 2.39 9.94 -1.25
N VAL A 22 2.48 9.05 -2.22
CA VAL A 22 1.60 9.04 -3.41
C VAL A 22 0.23 8.41 -3.14
N GLY A 23 0.06 7.70 -2.02
CA GLY A 23 -1.17 6.98 -1.67
C GLY A 23 -2.19 7.74 -0.81
N LEU A 24 -1.93 8.99 -0.39
CA LEU A 24 -2.75 9.67 0.62
C LEU A 24 -3.48 10.94 0.13
N GLY A 25 -3.49 11.23 -1.15
CA GLY A 25 -3.99 12.49 -1.66
C GLY A 25 -5.17 12.44 -2.63
N SER A 26 -6.22 11.66 -2.38
CA SER A 26 -7.51 11.98 -3.02
C SER A 26 -8.67 11.21 -2.41
N CYS A 27 -9.21 11.73 -1.34
CA CYS A 27 -10.59 11.54 -0.94
C CYS A 27 -11.06 12.84 -0.29
N GLN A 28 -11.44 13.83 -1.11
CA GLN A 28 -12.43 14.83 -0.68
C GLN A 28 -13.12 15.45 -1.88
N THR A 29 -14.42 15.20 -1.89
CA THR A 29 -15.53 16.04 -2.38
C THR A 29 -15.58 16.39 -3.87
N MET A 30 -16.49 15.72 -4.56
CA MET A 30 -17.43 16.41 -5.45
C MET A 30 -18.82 15.78 -5.27
N SER A 31 -19.60 16.42 -4.42
CA SER A 31 -21.06 16.34 -4.51
C SER A 31 -21.50 17.48 -5.43
N ASP A 32 -22.52 17.13 -6.24
CA ASP A 32 -23.34 18.00 -7.06
C ASP A 32 -22.77 18.51 -8.39
N ILE A 33 -23.27 17.93 -9.46
CA ILE A 33 -24.15 18.54 -10.46
C ILE A 33 -24.51 17.51 -11.55
N THR A 34 -25.83 17.28 -11.65
CA THR A 34 -26.65 16.81 -12.78
C THR A 34 -26.58 15.38 -13.28
N GLY A 35 -27.74 14.74 -13.10
CA GLY A 35 -28.55 14.20 -14.21
C GLY A 35 -28.19 12.80 -14.69
N SER A 36 -28.91 11.84 -14.14
CA SER A 36 -29.53 10.69 -14.83
C SER A 36 -28.85 10.16 -16.10
N ILE A 37 -28.28 8.95 -16.03
CA ILE A 37 -28.74 7.83 -16.84
C ILE A 37 -28.44 6.54 -16.07
N SER A 38 -29.50 5.79 -15.78
CA SER A 38 -29.47 4.46 -15.20
C SER A 38 -28.76 3.48 -16.11
N SER A 39 -27.76 2.80 -15.57
CA SER A 39 -27.50 1.42 -15.92
C SER A 39 -27.26 0.66 -14.62
N LYS A 40 -28.28 -0.13 -14.27
CA LYS A 40 -28.26 -1.10 -13.18
C LYS A 40 -27.11 -2.06 -13.37
N SER A 41 -26.08 -1.96 -12.56
CA SER A 41 -25.29 -3.09 -12.13
C SER A 41 -25.60 -3.28 -10.65
N ASP A 42 -26.20 -4.41 -10.33
CA ASP A 42 -26.52 -4.85 -8.94
C ASP A 42 -25.22 -5.25 -8.21
N ALA A 43 -24.34 -4.29 -8.01
CA ALA A 43 -23.30 -4.35 -7.01
C ALA A 43 -23.72 -3.37 -5.92
N SER A 44 -24.14 -3.89 -4.77
CA SER A 44 -24.33 -3.07 -3.56
C SER A 44 -23.07 -2.25 -3.36
N PRO A 45 -23.16 -0.92 -3.21
CA PRO A 45 -21.99 -0.09 -2.95
C PRO A 45 -21.30 -0.63 -1.71
N ASP A 46 -19.98 -0.82 -1.81
CA ASP A 46 -19.15 -1.24 -0.68
C ASP A 46 -19.43 -0.26 0.48
N PRO A 47 -19.87 -0.72 1.65
CA PRO A 47 -20.34 0.17 2.70
C PRO A 47 -19.23 1.13 3.10
N ASP A 48 -19.56 2.43 3.20
CA ASP A 48 -18.63 3.48 3.61
C ASP A 48 -17.82 3.01 4.84
N PRO A 49 -16.49 2.96 4.75
CA PRO A 49 -15.66 2.48 5.85
C PRO A 49 -15.87 3.23 7.17
N ARG A 50 -16.27 4.50 7.13
CA ARG A 50 -16.60 5.29 8.32
C ARG A 50 -17.86 4.78 8.98
N ARG A 51 -18.94 4.61 8.20
CA ARG A 51 -20.20 4.05 8.70
C ARG A 51 -20.03 2.63 9.21
N THR A 52 -19.19 1.83 8.52
CA THR A 52 -18.83 0.49 8.95
C THR A 52 -18.09 0.53 10.29
N ALA A 53 -17.15 1.48 10.49
CA ALA A 53 -16.44 1.65 11.74
C ALA A 53 -17.39 2.05 12.90
N GLU A 54 -18.35 2.92 12.66
CA GLU A 54 -19.36 3.29 13.66
C GLU A 54 -20.20 2.07 14.06
N THR A 55 -20.82 1.40 13.08
CA THR A 55 -21.72 0.26 13.31
C THR A 55 -21.01 -0.89 14.06
N TYR A 56 -19.85 -1.30 13.60
CA TYR A 56 -19.11 -2.40 14.24
C TYR A 56 -18.40 -1.95 15.51
N GLY A 57 -18.07 -0.67 15.64
CA GLY A 57 -17.57 -0.08 16.88
C GLY A 57 -18.59 -0.13 18.00
N GLU A 58 -19.89 0.13 17.71
CA GLU A 58 -20.98 -0.03 18.67
C GLU A 58 -21.19 -1.50 19.07
N ARG A 59 -21.22 -2.40 18.09
CA ARG A 59 -21.32 -3.85 18.36
C ARG A 59 -20.16 -4.37 19.19
N TYR A 60 -18.93 -3.97 18.88
CA TYR A 60 -17.74 -4.33 19.65
C TYR A 60 -17.80 -3.80 21.08
N ARG A 61 -18.24 -2.55 21.29
CA ARG A 61 -18.40 -1.97 22.63
C ARG A 61 -19.48 -2.69 23.45
N ALA A 62 -20.59 -3.09 22.82
CA ALA A 62 -21.66 -3.85 23.47
C ALA A 62 -21.20 -5.28 23.83
N ASN A 63 -20.37 -5.91 23.00
CA ASN A 63 -19.83 -7.24 23.25
C ASN A 63 -18.38 -7.35 22.74
N PRO A 64 -17.37 -7.00 23.55
CA PRO A 64 -15.96 -7.08 23.14
C PRO A 64 -15.46 -8.50 22.84
N LYS A 65 -16.24 -9.54 23.19
CA LYS A 65 -15.95 -10.93 22.87
C LYS A 65 -16.54 -11.40 21.54
N ASP A 66 -17.29 -10.55 20.83
CA ASP A 66 -17.77 -10.88 19.48
C ASP A 66 -16.61 -10.80 18.49
N ALA A 67 -16.10 -11.96 18.07
CA ALA A 67 -14.97 -12.08 17.15
C ALA A 67 -15.24 -11.46 15.77
N ASP A 68 -16.47 -11.56 15.26
CA ASP A 68 -16.86 -10.99 13.96
C ASP A 68 -16.95 -9.46 14.04
N ALA A 69 -17.57 -8.92 15.09
CA ALA A 69 -17.62 -7.49 15.31
C ALA A 69 -16.22 -6.88 15.47
N ALA A 70 -15.35 -7.52 16.25
CA ALA A 70 -13.96 -7.09 16.43
C ALA A 70 -13.18 -7.09 15.11
N LEU A 71 -13.31 -8.17 14.30
CA LEU A 71 -12.65 -8.28 13.01
C LEU A 71 -13.10 -7.18 12.04
N LYS A 72 -14.40 -6.99 11.87
CA LYS A 72 -14.96 -5.98 10.97
C LYS A 72 -14.68 -4.56 11.44
N TYR A 73 -14.72 -4.32 12.74
CA TYR A 73 -14.33 -3.03 13.32
C TYR A 73 -12.85 -2.74 13.03
N GLY A 74 -11.96 -3.70 13.32
CA GLY A 74 -10.54 -3.56 13.01
C GLY A 74 -10.25 -3.33 11.53
N GLN A 75 -10.97 -4.00 10.62
CA GLN A 75 -10.87 -3.78 9.18
C GLN A 75 -11.30 -2.36 8.78
N ALA A 76 -12.42 -1.87 9.32
CA ALA A 76 -12.91 -0.53 9.05
C ALA A 76 -11.98 0.55 9.61
N LEU A 77 -11.41 0.35 10.81
CA LEU A 77 -10.39 1.23 11.39
C LEU A 77 -9.13 1.31 10.50
N ARG A 78 -8.69 0.19 9.94
CA ARG A 78 -7.58 0.17 8.96
C ARG A 78 -7.93 0.97 7.71
N ALA A 79 -9.11 0.76 7.15
CA ALA A 79 -9.58 1.46 5.95
C ALA A 79 -9.72 2.98 6.16
N THR A 80 -10.02 3.41 7.38
CA THR A 80 -10.11 4.84 7.77
C THR A 80 -8.79 5.41 8.30
N GLY A 81 -7.69 4.65 8.24
CA GLY A 81 -6.35 5.10 8.67
C GLY A 81 -6.11 5.10 10.18
N GLN A 82 -7.04 4.61 10.98
CA GLN A 82 -6.94 4.53 12.44
C GLN A 82 -6.12 3.31 12.87
N ARG A 83 -4.85 3.26 12.44
CA ARG A 83 -3.98 2.06 12.49
C ARG A 83 -3.72 1.57 13.90
N THR A 84 -3.35 2.45 14.82
CA THR A 84 -3.06 2.10 16.22
C THR A 84 -4.30 1.54 16.91
N GLN A 85 -5.47 2.10 16.65
CA GLN A 85 -6.72 1.60 17.22
C GLN A 85 -7.10 0.24 16.64
N ALA A 86 -6.88 0.03 15.34
CA ALA A 86 -7.07 -1.26 14.70
C ALA A 86 -6.20 -2.35 15.33
N VAL A 87 -4.93 -2.04 15.61
CA VAL A 87 -4.02 -2.95 16.32
C VAL A 87 -4.59 -3.31 17.69
N ALA A 88 -4.96 -2.32 18.51
CA ALA A 88 -5.45 -2.56 19.86
C ALA A 88 -6.73 -3.42 19.91
N VAL A 89 -7.70 -3.12 19.04
CA VAL A 89 -8.96 -3.89 18.94
C VAL A 89 -8.70 -5.35 18.54
N LEU A 90 -7.87 -5.56 17.51
CA LEU A 90 -7.60 -6.89 16.98
C LEU A 90 -6.69 -7.69 17.91
N GLU A 91 -5.77 -7.06 18.63
CA GLU A 91 -4.98 -7.69 19.69
C GLU A 91 -5.87 -8.25 20.79
N GLN A 92 -6.76 -7.44 21.36
CA GLN A 92 -7.70 -7.88 22.38
C GLN A 92 -8.58 -9.03 21.89
N ALA A 93 -9.04 -8.97 20.66
CA ALA A 93 -9.84 -10.04 20.08
C ALA A 93 -9.04 -11.34 19.90
N THR A 94 -7.75 -11.27 19.50
CA THR A 94 -6.90 -12.47 19.38
C THR A 94 -6.54 -13.08 20.75
N ILE A 95 -6.48 -12.28 21.82
CA ILE A 95 -6.32 -12.78 23.20
C ILE A 95 -7.60 -13.50 23.63
N ALA A 96 -8.78 -12.94 23.34
CA ALA A 96 -10.06 -13.56 23.68
C ALA A 96 -10.36 -14.83 22.86
N HIS A 97 -9.82 -14.94 21.64
CA HIS A 97 -10.04 -16.05 20.72
C HIS A 97 -8.71 -16.60 20.17
N PRO A 98 -7.89 -17.26 21.00
CA PRO A 98 -6.61 -17.81 20.58
C PRO A 98 -6.79 -18.81 19.43
N GLY A 99 -6.00 -18.68 18.36
CA GLY A 99 -6.07 -19.57 17.21
C GLY A 99 -7.16 -19.25 16.19
N ASN A 100 -7.97 -18.21 16.37
CA ASN A 100 -8.92 -17.74 15.35
C ASN A 100 -8.14 -17.14 14.17
N LYS A 101 -8.02 -17.92 13.08
CA LYS A 101 -7.22 -17.56 11.90
C LYS A 101 -7.67 -16.24 11.24
N PRO A 102 -8.97 -15.96 11.03
CA PRO A 102 -9.43 -14.67 10.54
C PRO A 102 -8.98 -13.48 11.39
N LEU A 103 -9.08 -13.59 12.73
CA LEU A 103 -8.60 -12.54 13.63
C LEU A 103 -7.08 -12.37 13.56
N LEU A 104 -6.32 -13.47 13.57
CA LEU A 104 -4.86 -13.41 13.39
C LEU A 104 -4.47 -12.75 12.06
N ALA A 105 -5.17 -13.07 10.96
CA ALA A 105 -4.94 -12.44 9.67
C ALA A 105 -5.26 -10.93 9.69
N GLY A 106 -6.36 -10.55 10.35
CA GLY A 106 -6.74 -9.15 10.56
C GLY A 106 -5.70 -8.40 11.39
N TYR A 107 -5.29 -8.98 12.51
CA TYR A 107 -4.29 -8.43 13.43
C TYR A 107 -2.92 -8.27 12.75
N GLY A 108 -2.45 -9.30 12.04
CA GLY A 108 -1.19 -9.22 11.31
C GLY A 108 -1.18 -8.11 10.24
N ARG A 109 -2.31 -7.92 9.53
CA ARG A 109 -2.45 -6.79 8.58
C ARG A 109 -2.45 -5.43 9.30
N ALA A 110 -3.12 -5.31 10.45
CA ALA A 110 -3.13 -4.08 11.23
C ALA A 110 -1.73 -3.72 11.75
N LEU A 111 -0.97 -4.72 12.22
CA LEU A 111 0.42 -4.56 12.62
C LEU A 111 1.30 -4.09 11.46
N ALA A 112 1.15 -4.69 10.28
CA ALA A 112 1.88 -4.28 9.07
C ALA A 112 1.58 -2.82 8.69
N ASP A 113 0.30 -2.43 8.67
CA ASP A 113 -0.12 -1.05 8.39
C ASP A 113 0.40 -0.05 9.44
N ASN A 114 0.59 -0.50 10.69
CA ASN A 114 1.13 0.30 11.79
C ASN A 114 2.67 0.33 11.85
N GLY A 115 3.35 -0.41 10.97
CA GLY A 115 4.82 -0.47 10.91
C GLY A 115 5.47 -1.50 11.84
N ASN A 116 4.70 -2.32 12.52
CA ASN A 116 5.18 -3.39 13.41
C ASN A 116 5.51 -4.66 12.59
N PHE A 117 6.45 -4.56 11.66
CA PHE A 117 6.64 -5.56 10.61
C PHE A 117 7.07 -6.93 11.11
N GLN A 118 8.00 -7.03 12.08
CA GLN A 118 8.41 -8.34 12.60
C GLN A 118 7.25 -9.03 13.30
N GLN A 119 6.53 -8.32 14.16
CA GLN A 119 5.36 -8.87 14.86
C GLN A 119 4.24 -9.25 13.86
N ALA A 120 4.04 -8.44 12.81
CA ALA A 120 3.09 -8.76 11.75
C ALA A 120 3.42 -10.09 11.07
N PHE A 121 4.68 -10.30 10.70
CA PHE A 121 5.13 -11.54 10.08
C PHE A 121 4.88 -12.75 10.98
N ASP A 122 5.23 -12.65 12.26
CA ASP A 122 5.08 -13.73 13.24
C ASP A 122 3.60 -14.09 13.47
N VAL A 123 2.72 -13.09 13.54
CA VAL A 123 1.27 -13.30 13.68
C VAL A 123 0.67 -13.89 12.41
N LEU A 124 1.05 -13.40 11.22
CA LEU A 124 0.55 -13.90 9.95
C LEU A 124 0.96 -15.36 9.69
N THR A 125 2.13 -15.79 10.18
CA THR A 125 2.56 -17.18 10.08
C THR A 125 1.61 -18.13 10.81
N ARG A 126 0.93 -17.67 11.85
CA ARG A 126 -0.08 -18.43 12.61
C ARG A 126 -1.49 -18.34 12.00
N ALA A 127 -1.71 -17.41 11.08
CA ALA A 127 -3.03 -17.14 10.50
C ALA A 127 -3.46 -18.13 9.41
N HIS A 128 -2.53 -18.90 8.86
CA HIS A 128 -2.81 -19.95 7.88
C HIS A 128 -2.00 -21.22 8.19
N SER A 129 -2.19 -22.28 7.42
CA SER A 129 -1.40 -23.52 7.54
C SER A 129 -0.85 -23.91 6.17
N PRO A 130 0.24 -24.69 6.11
CA PRO A 130 0.79 -25.19 4.85
C PRO A 130 -0.24 -25.95 4.00
N ASP A 131 -1.16 -26.69 4.64
CA ASP A 131 -2.20 -27.47 3.96
C ASP A 131 -3.36 -26.63 3.42
N ASN A 132 -3.51 -25.40 3.94
CA ASN A 132 -4.54 -24.45 3.49
C ASN A 132 -3.95 -23.03 3.46
N PRO A 133 -3.10 -22.76 2.48
CA PRO A 133 -2.46 -21.44 2.36
C PRO A 133 -3.44 -20.40 1.80
N ASP A 134 -3.43 -19.21 2.36
CA ASP A 134 -4.17 -18.05 1.83
C ASP A 134 -3.18 -17.12 1.10
N TRP A 135 -3.36 -16.96 -0.20
CA TRP A 135 -2.50 -16.12 -1.03
C TRP A 135 -2.45 -14.66 -0.56
N ARG A 136 -3.54 -14.17 0.05
CA ARG A 136 -3.60 -12.80 0.60
C ARG A 136 -2.70 -12.66 1.81
N ILE A 137 -2.64 -13.68 2.66
CA ILE A 137 -1.74 -13.72 3.83
C ILE A 137 -0.30 -13.81 3.35
N LEU A 138 -0.01 -14.72 2.41
CA LEU A 138 1.32 -14.85 1.81
C LEU A 138 1.80 -13.53 1.18
N SER A 139 0.92 -12.82 0.47
CA SER A 139 1.25 -11.52 -0.11
C SER A 139 1.60 -10.47 0.97
N VAL A 140 0.86 -10.42 2.08
CA VAL A 140 1.17 -9.51 3.19
C VAL A 140 2.45 -9.92 3.91
N GLN A 141 2.73 -11.20 4.08
CA GLN A 141 4.02 -11.67 4.61
C GLN A 141 5.18 -11.22 3.71
N GLY A 142 5.03 -11.31 2.39
CA GLY A 142 5.99 -10.77 1.44
C GLY A 142 6.24 -9.27 1.63
N THR A 143 5.18 -8.46 1.68
CA THR A 143 5.34 -7.00 1.90
C THR A 143 5.98 -6.70 3.25
N THR A 144 5.68 -7.47 4.28
CA THR A 144 6.28 -7.33 5.61
C THR A 144 7.78 -7.61 5.59
N LEU A 145 8.20 -8.66 4.88
CA LEU A 145 9.61 -9.00 4.68
C LEU A 145 10.35 -7.94 3.87
N ASP A 146 9.71 -7.36 2.84
CA ASP A 146 10.28 -6.24 2.08
C ASP A 146 10.56 -5.03 2.97
N GLN A 147 9.64 -4.70 3.89
CA GLN A 147 9.85 -3.62 4.86
C GLN A 147 10.98 -3.92 5.87
N LEU A 148 11.25 -5.20 6.13
CA LEU A 148 12.39 -5.66 6.93
C LEU A 148 13.71 -5.74 6.13
N GLY A 149 13.70 -5.42 4.83
CA GLY A 149 14.86 -5.49 3.95
C GLY A 149 15.20 -6.92 3.47
N ARG A 150 14.33 -7.89 3.72
CA ARG A 150 14.48 -9.32 3.38
C ARG A 150 13.84 -9.62 2.02
N HIS A 151 14.30 -8.92 0.98
CA HIS A 151 13.64 -8.90 -0.33
C HIS A 151 13.63 -10.27 -1.04
N ASP A 152 14.69 -11.08 -0.91
CA ASP A 152 14.74 -12.41 -1.52
C ASP A 152 13.70 -13.35 -0.91
N GLU A 153 13.53 -13.28 0.40
CA GLU A 153 12.52 -14.05 1.10
C GLU A 153 11.10 -13.55 0.75
N ALA A 154 10.91 -12.24 0.67
CA ALA A 154 9.64 -11.65 0.24
C ALA A 154 9.18 -12.21 -1.12
N ARG A 155 10.11 -12.30 -2.08
CA ARG A 155 9.82 -12.85 -3.41
C ARG A 155 9.39 -14.32 -3.38
N ASN A 156 9.92 -15.12 -2.46
CA ASN A 156 9.45 -16.51 -2.27
C ASN A 156 7.98 -16.57 -1.81
N TYR A 157 7.56 -15.64 -0.94
CA TYR A 157 6.17 -15.54 -0.50
C TYR A 157 5.25 -15.07 -1.63
N TYR A 158 5.66 -14.10 -2.44
CA TYR A 158 4.89 -13.69 -3.63
C TYR A 158 4.81 -14.82 -4.66
N ALA A 159 5.89 -15.54 -4.91
CA ALA A 159 5.87 -16.71 -5.79
C ALA A 159 4.91 -17.79 -5.28
N SER A 160 4.86 -18.01 -3.98
CA SER A 160 3.90 -18.94 -3.36
C SER A 160 2.46 -18.46 -3.51
N ALA A 161 2.19 -17.16 -3.33
CA ALA A 161 0.89 -16.58 -3.57
C ALA A 161 0.44 -16.72 -5.04
N LEU A 162 1.35 -16.49 -5.99
CA LEU A 162 1.08 -16.62 -7.43
C LEU A 162 0.89 -18.07 -7.91
N LYS A 163 1.39 -19.06 -7.16
CA LYS A 163 1.05 -20.48 -7.41
C LYS A 163 -0.43 -20.77 -7.10
N ILE A 164 -1.01 -20.08 -6.12
CA ILE A 164 -2.43 -20.24 -5.74
C ILE A 164 -3.33 -19.45 -6.67
N VAL A 165 -2.98 -18.19 -6.96
CA VAL A 165 -3.74 -17.30 -7.84
C VAL A 165 -2.80 -16.74 -8.89
N PRO A 166 -2.62 -17.43 -10.02
CA PRO A 166 -1.77 -16.98 -11.12
C PRO A 166 -2.22 -15.61 -11.65
N GLU A 167 -1.25 -14.77 -12.02
CA GLU A 167 -1.47 -13.44 -12.62
C GLU A 167 -2.35 -12.49 -11.77
N GLU A 168 -2.40 -12.69 -10.44
CA GLU A 168 -3.12 -11.76 -9.56
C GLU A 168 -2.42 -10.38 -9.55
N PRO A 169 -3.08 -9.30 -10.05
CA PRO A 169 -2.43 -8.01 -10.25
C PRO A 169 -1.85 -7.41 -8.97
N SER A 170 -2.52 -7.59 -7.84
CA SER A 170 -2.07 -7.05 -6.55
C SER A 170 -0.79 -7.72 -6.06
N VAL A 171 -0.65 -9.04 -6.27
CA VAL A 171 0.56 -9.79 -5.91
C VAL A 171 1.71 -9.47 -6.85
N LEU A 172 1.44 -9.43 -8.17
CA LEU A 172 2.44 -9.01 -9.16
C LEU A 172 2.92 -7.58 -8.89
N SER A 173 2.02 -6.68 -8.52
CA SER A 173 2.37 -5.30 -8.16
C SER A 173 3.32 -5.24 -6.95
N ASN A 174 3.04 -6.02 -5.90
CA ASN A 174 3.92 -6.12 -4.74
C ASN A 174 5.29 -6.73 -5.10
N LEU A 175 5.30 -7.80 -5.92
CA LEU A 175 6.53 -8.41 -6.43
C LEU A 175 7.36 -7.42 -7.25
N GLY A 176 6.71 -6.62 -8.12
CA GLY A 176 7.37 -5.56 -8.86
C GLY A 176 8.02 -4.53 -7.95
N LEU A 177 7.32 -4.08 -6.91
CA LEU A 177 7.89 -3.16 -5.91
C LEU A 177 9.05 -3.79 -5.13
N SER A 178 9.00 -5.08 -4.82
CA SER A 178 10.12 -5.81 -4.21
C SER A 178 11.39 -5.75 -5.08
N TYR A 179 11.25 -5.86 -6.41
CA TYR A 179 12.37 -5.66 -7.33
C TYR A 179 12.85 -4.19 -7.36
N VAL A 180 11.95 -3.21 -7.24
CA VAL A 180 12.37 -1.79 -7.08
C VAL A 180 13.23 -1.59 -5.84
N LEU A 181 12.83 -2.15 -4.71
CA LEU A 181 13.59 -2.08 -3.45
C LEU A 181 14.98 -2.72 -3.58
N SER A 182 15.10 -3.77 -4.38
CA SER A 182 16.38 -4.42 -4.72
C SER A 182 17.13 -3.73 -5.88
N ARG A 183 16.57 -2.65 -6.45
CA ARG A 183 17.12 -1.91 -7.60
C ARG A 183 17.19 -2.70 -8.91
N ASP A 184 16.45 -3.77 -9.04
CA ASP A 184 16.30 -4.53 -10.28
C ASP A 184 15.11 -3.94 -11.09
N LEU A 185 15.30 -2.75 -11.63
CA LEU A 185 14.24 -2.03 -12.37
C LEU A 185 13.77 -2.77 -13.62
N PRO A 186 14.62 -3.50 -14.38
CA PRO A 186 14.16 -4.28 -15.53
C PRO A 186 13.17 -5.37 -15.14
N LYS A 187 13.45 -6.15 -14.07
CA LYS A 187 12.50 -7.16 -13.58
C LYS A 187 11.26 -6.55 -12.94
N ALA A 188 11.42 -5.42 -12.26
CA ALA A 188 10.27 -4.69 -11.72
C ALA A 188 9.29 -4.30 -12.82
N GLU A 189 9.79 -3.77 -13.94
CA GLU A 189 8.98 -3.41 -15.10
C GLU A 189 8.32 -4.63 -15.73
N GLU A 190 9.07 -5.69 -15.99
CA GLU A 190 8.54 -6.94 -16.57
C GLU A 190 7.32 -7.43 -15.80
N VAL A 191 7.46 -7.54 -14.47
CA VAL A 191 6.39 -8.03 -13.59
C VAL A 191 5.21 -7.07 -13.54
N LEU A 192 5.46 -5.75 -13.47
CA LEU A 192 4.41 -4.75 -13.44
C LEU A 192 3.65 -4.63 -14.77
N ARG A 193 4.30 -4.87 -15.91
CA ARG A 193 3.61 -4.96 -17.20
C ARG A 193 2.67 -6.16 -17.28
N ARG A 194 3.05 -7.30 -16.68
CA ARG A 194 2.14 -8.46 -16.54
C ARG A 194 0.94 -8.09 -15.67
N ALA A 195 1.16 -7.43 -14.53
CA ALA A 195 0.07 -6.95 -13.69
C ALA A 195 -0.85 -5.97 -14.44
N PHE A 196 -0.27 -5.05 -15.21
CA PHE A 196 -0.99 -4.03 -15.99
C PHE A 196 -1.82 -4.62 -17.14
N ALA A 197 -1.36 -5.70 -17.76
CA ALA A 197 -2.08 -6.38 -18.84
C ALA A 197 -3.37 -7.08 -18.36
N ASN A 198 -3.54 -7.27 -17.06
CA ASN A 198 -4.73 -7.89 -16.48
C ASN A 198 -5.90 -6.89 -16.44
N THR A 199 -7.09 -7.32 -16.85
CA THR A 199 -8.30 -6.47 -16.84
C THR A 199 -8.74 -6.01 -15.45
N ARG A 200 -8.26 -6.68 -14.40
CA ARG A 200 -8.48 -6.31 -12.98
C ARG A 200 -7.42 -5.38 -12.41
N ALA A 201 -6.47 -4.91 -13.24
CA ALA A 201 -5.44 -3.97 -12.79
C ALA A 201 -6.07 -2.65 -12.33
N ASP A 202 -5.79 -2.28 -11.09
CA ASP A 202 -6.26 -1.03 -10.48
C ASP A 202 -5.29 0.15 -10.74
N ALA A 203 -5.67 1.34 -10.25
CA ALA A 203 -4.85 2.54 -10.36
C ALA A 203 -3.45 2.37 -9.73
N ARG A 204 -3.32 1.58 -8.66
CA ARG A 204 -2.01 1.35 -8.01
C ARG A 204 -1.05 0.59 -8.90
N VAL A 205 -1.54 -0.39 -9.66
CA VAL A 205 -0.70 -1.12 -10.64
C VAL A 205 -0.15 -0.15 -11.69
N ARG A 206 -1.00 0.76 -12.22
CA ARG A 206 -0.59 1.77 -13.20
C ARG A 206 0.39 2.77 -12.62
N GLN A 207 0.15 3.25 -11.40
CA GLN A 207 1.05 4.17 -10.70
C GLN A 207 2.41 3.52 -10.42
N ASN A 208 2.43 2.25 -9.98
CA ASN A 208 3.67 1.52 -9.74
C ASN A 208 4.45 1.27 -11.05
N LEU A 209 3.76 0.94 -12.15
CA LEU A 209 4.41 0.83 -13.45
C LEU A 209 4.96 2.19 -13.91
N GLY A 210 4.18 3.25 -13.81
CA GLY A 210 4.62 4.62 -14.12
C GLY A 210 5.85 5.03 -13.32
N LEU A 211 5.87 4.71 -12.02
CA LEU A 211 7.03 4.95 -11.16
C LEU A 211 8.28 4.23 -11.69
N VAL A 212 8.19 2.93 -11.99
CA VAL A 212 9.34 2.14 -12.46
C VAL A 212 9.86 2.63 -13.80
N VAL A 213 8.96 2.92 -14.75
CA VAL A 213 9.30 3.48 -16.06
C VAL A 213 9.97 4.86 -15.92
N GLY A 214 9.46 5.68 -15.02
CA GLY A 214 10.06 6.99 -14.68
C GLY A 214 11.43 6.88 -14.02
N LEU A 215 11.64 5.91 -13.09
CA LEU A 215 12.93 5.63 -12.47
C LEU A 215 13.99 5.20 -13.48
N GLN A 216 13.59 4.66 -14.62
CA GLN A 216 14.46 4.33 -15.75
C GLN A 216 14.69 5.52 -16.71
N GLY A 217 14.17 6.72 -16.37
CA GLY A 217 14.34 7.94 -17.17
C GLY A 217 13.34 8.11 -18.31
N ARG A 218 12.39 7.19 -18.49
CA ARG A 218 11.36 7.24 -19.55
C ARG A 218 10.15 8.07 -19.12
N PHE A 219 10.38 9.36 -18.86
CA PHE A 219 9.39 10.25 -18.23
C PHE A 219 8.12 10.45 -19.06
N ALA A 220 8.21 10.56 -20.37
CA ALA A 220 7.03 10.74 -21.24
C ALA A 220 6.13 9.51 -21.23
N GLU A 221 6.71 8.30 -21.21
CA GLU A 221 5.96 7.06 -21.08
C GLU A 221 5.33 6.92 -19.69
N ALA A 222 6.07 7.24 -18.63
CA ALA A 222 5.56 7.25 -17.26
C ALA A 222 4.33 8.15 -17.13
N GLU A 223 4.38 9.38 -17.68
CA GLU A 223 3.26 10.31 -17.68
C GLU A 223 2.04 9.75 -18.43
N THR A 224 2.26 9.11 -19.59
CA THR A 224 1.18 8.49 -20.37
C THR A 224 0.49 7.39 -19.57
N ILE A 225 1.25 6.56 -18.84
CA ILE A 225 0.70 5.46 -18.05
C ILE A 225 -0.19 6.00 -16.90
N VAL A 226 0.28 7.01 -16.16
CA VAL A 226 -0.45 7.52 -14.99
C VAL A 226 -1.61 8.46 -15.34
N LYS A 227 -1.63 9.06 -16.55
CA LYS A 227 -2.75 9.88 -17.04
C LYS A 227 -4.08 9.13 -17.15
N ALA A 228 -4.05 7.80 -17.18
CA ALA A 228 -5.28 7.01 -17.17
C ALA A 228 -6.10 7.18 -15.88
N ASP A 229 -5.45 7.56 -14.76
CA ASP A 229 -6.07 7.65 -13.44
C ASP A 229 -6.00 9.05 -12.82
N LEU A 230 -5.16 9.92 -13.36
CA LEU A 230 -4.88 11.25 -12.80
C LEU A 230 -5.21 12.34 -13.82
N PRO A 231 -5.70 13.49 -13.36
CA PRO A 231 -5.75 14.69 -14.18
C PRO A 231 -4.38 14.99 -14.81
N ALA A 232 -4.37 15.52 -16.03
CA ALA A 232 -3.14 15.71 -16.81
C ALA A 232 -2.10 16.58 -16.09
N ASN A 233 -2.54 17.59 -15.35
CA ASN A 233 -1.67 18.47 -14.54
C ASN A 233 -1.04 17.70 -13.34
N GLU A 234 -1.76 16.81 -12.70
CA GLU A 234 -1.25 15.99 -11.58
C GLU A 234 -0.26 14.93 -12.09
N ALA A 235 -0.59 14.25 -13.18
CA ALA A 235 0.32 13.30 -13.83
C ALA A 235 1.65 13.97 -14.20
N ALA A 236 1.60 15.13 -14.86
CA ALA A 236 2.78 15.91 -15.21
C ALA A 236 3.58 16.37 -13.98
N ALA A 237 2.90 16.84 -12.91
CA ALA A 237 3.54 17.24 -11.66
C ALA A 237 4.27 16.09 -10.98
N ASN A 238 3.65 14.90 -10.91
CA ASN A 238 4.26 13.72 -10.32
C ASN A 238 5.52 13.29 -11.06
N VAL A 239 5.48 13.30 -12.40
CA VAL A 239 6.64 12.94 -13.22
C VAL A 239 7.73 14.01 -13.13
N ALA A 240 7.39 15.30 -13.12
CA ALA A 240 8.35 16.39 -12.93
C ALA A 240 9.05 16.30 -11.57
N TYR A 241 8.32 15.98 -10.52
CA TYR A 241 8.87 15.74 -9.18
C TYR A 241 9.87 14.57 -9.18
N LEU A 242 9.50 13.44 -9.79
CA LEU A 242 10.39 12.28 -9.93
C LEU A 242 11.67 12.64 -10.69
N LYS A 243 11.56 13.35 -11.82
CA LYS A 243 12.69 13.84 -12.59
C LYS A 243 13.62 14.74 -11.77
N GLN A 244 13.03 15.65 -10.98
CA GLN A 244 13.80 16.53 -10.09
C GLN A 244 14.53 15.73 -9.00
N MET A 245 13.89 14.73 -8.41
CA MET A 245 14.51 13.87 -7.41
C MET A 245 15.72 13.11 -7.97
N LEU A 246 15.59 12.57 -9.18
CA LEU A 246 16.69 11.84 -9.83
C LEU A 246 17.86 12.77 -10.19
N SER A 247 17.58 13.98 -10.73
CA SER A 247 18.63 14.95 -11.07
C SER A 247 19.40 15.49 -9.85
N ARG A 248 18.75 15.59 -8.68
CA ARG A 248 19.43 15.98 -7.42
C ARG A 248 20.42 14.91 -6.94
N LYS A 249 20.13 13.64 -7.19
CA LYS A 249 21.00 12.53 -6.82
C LYS A 249 22.29 12.49 -7.63
N ASP A 250 22.22 12.91 -8.90
CA ASP A 250 23.38 12.95 -9.80
C ASP A 250 24.28 14.17 -9.55
N ASN A 251 23.82 15.18 -8.78
CA ASN A 251 24.57 16.39 -8.47
C ASN A 251 24.61 16.71 -6.97
N PRO A 252 25.45 15.99 -6.17
CA PRO A 252 25.49 16.13 -4.71
C PRO A 252 26.05 17.48 -4.23
N LYS A 253 26.47 18.40 -5.13
CA LYS A 253 27.06 19.70 -4.79
C LYS A 253 26.02 20.85 -4.62
N VAL A 254 24.73 20.61 -4.84
CA VAL A 254 23.70 21.61 -4.66
C VAL A 254 22.73 21.18 -3.56
N GLY A 255 23.00 21.64 -2.32
CA GLY A 255 21.92 21.63 -1.35
C GLY A 255 22.17 21.24 0.08
N ALA A 256 22.97 22.03 0.79
CA ALA A 256 22.70 22.31 2.20
C ALA A 256 21.73 23.50 2.28
N GLY A 257 20.57 23.41 1.63
CA GLY A 257 19.49 24.37 1.74
C GLY A 257 18.31 23.69 2.43
N THR A 258 18.04 24.09 3.66
CA THR A 258 16.83 23.75 4.41
C THR A 258 15.58 23.99 3.54
N VAL A 259 14.91 22.91 3.17
CA VAL A 259 13.56 23.00 2.57
C VAL A 259 12.59 23.31 3.70
N PRO A 260 11.88 24.45 3.71
CA PRO A 260 10.85 24.69 4.70
C PRO A 260 9.69 23.72 4.46
N VAL A 261 9.36 22.94 5.47
CA VAL A 261 8.25 21.98 5.51
C VAL A 261 6.87 22.69 5.54
N ALA A 262 6.84 24.00 5.30
CA ALA A 262 5.70 24.88 5.57
C ALA A 262 4.82 25.23 4.36
N SER A 263 4.84 24.48 3.26
CA SER A 263 4.04 24.85 2.08
C SER A 263 3.10 23.75 1.53
N LEU A 264 2.76 22.77 2.34
CA LEU A 264 1.72 21.76 1.98
C LEU A 264 0.37 22.00 2.69
N SER A 265 0.17 23.17 3.30
CA SER A 265 -1.09 23.53 3.97
C SER A 265 -1.47 24.96 3.60
N ALA A 266 -1.93 25.16 2.37
CA ALA A 266 -2.67 26.37 2.01
C ALA A 266 -3.68 26.00 0.92
N VAL A 267 -4.83 25.47 1.34
CA VAL A 267 -6.06 25.57 0.56
C VAL A 267 -6.62 26.96 0.86
N PRO A 268 -6.80 27.86 -0.13
CA PRO A 268 -7.48 29.12 0.09
C PRO A 268 -8.98 28.85 0.27
N THR A 269 -9.50 29.10 1.46
CA THR A 269 -10.94 29.29 1.68
C THR A 269 -11.33 30.61 1.01
N GLY A 270 -11.84 30.51 -0.22
CA GLY A 270 -12.52 31.61 -0.92
C GLY A 270 -14.02 31.58 -0.63
N ARG A 271 -14.55 32.72 -0.29
CA ARG A 271 -15.93 33.10 0.04
C ARG A 271 -16.99 32.59 -0.93
#